data_534afb992c93e3df53d2f8cdc83c86c2
#
_entry.id   534afb992c93e3df53d2f8cdc83c86c2
#
_cell.length_a   1.000
_cell.length_b   1.000
_cell.length_c   1.000
_cell.angle_alpha   90.00
_cell.angle_beta   90.00
_cell.angle_gamma   90.00
#
_symmetry.space_group_name_H-M   'P 1'
#
loop_
_entity.id
_entity.type
_entity.pdbx_description
1 polymer ?
#
loop_
_entity_poly.entity_id
_entity_poly.type
_entity_poly.pdbx_seq_one_letter_code
_entity_poly.pdbx_strand_id
1 'polypeptide(L)'
;HVLSNLDAYLYQLFEKVTENGGHVYFAKTKEDATRYILQVAQRKNAKKVVKSKSMVTEEIGVNHVLQDAGIQVIETDLGEYILQLDQDPPSHVVVPAIHKDRYQIRRVLNERLGYDGPETPEAMTLFIRQKIREDFLSAEIGITGCNFAVAETGSVCLVTNEGNARMCTTLPKTHIAVMGMERIAPTFAEVDVLITMLARSAVGARLTGYNTWLTGPREADNVDGPEEFHLVIVDNGRSQVLGSEFRDVLRCIRCGACMNTCPAYRHIGGHGYGSIYPGPIGAVISPLLGGYKDFKDLPYACSLCTACDSVCPVKIPLSKLILRHRRVMAEEGITPKAE
;
A
#
# COMPACT_ATOMS: atom_id res chain seq x y z
N HIS A 1 -17.58 -2.09 13.97
CA HIS A 1 -18.89 -2.01 13.29
C HIS A 1 -18.71 -2.07 11.78
N VAL A 2 -17.70 -1.43 11.18
CA VAL A 2 -17.48 -1.48 9.72
C VAL A 2 -17.35 -2.91 9.21
N LEU A 3 -16.44 -3.70 9.78
CA LEU A 3 -16.23 -5.09 9.35
C LEU A 3 -17.43 -6.01 9.55
N SER A 4 -18.41 -5.62 10.36
CA SER A 4 -19.65 -6.40 10.55
C SER A 4 -20.74 -6.08 9.53
N ASN A 5 -20.57 -4.99 8.76
CA ASN A 5 -21.49 -4.51 7.74
C ASN A 5 -20.73 -4.11 6.47
N LEU A 6 -19.62 -4.83 6.20
CA LEU A 6 -18.68 -4.44 5.14
C LEU A 6 -19.34 -4.49 3.75
N ASP A 7 -20.22 -5.45 3.52
CA ASP A 7 -21.01 -5.60 2.30
C ASP A 7 -21.88 -4.37 2.02
N ALA A 8 -22.61 -3.88 3.03
CA ALA A 8 -23.46 -2.70 2.89
C ALA A 8 -22.64 -1.44 2.56
N TYR A 9 -21.49 -1.24 3.24
CA TYR A 9 -20.62 -0.09 2.96
C TYR A 9 -19.91 -0.18 1.61
N LEU A 10 -19.52 -1.38 1.19
CA LEU A 10 -18.94 -1.58 -0.15
C LEU A 10 -19.98 -1.34 -1.25
N TYR A 11 -21.23 -1.74 -1.03
CA TYR A 11 -22.31 -1.45 -1.96
C TYR A 11 -22.60 0.05 -2.04
N GLN A 12 -22.69 0.74 -0.90
CA GLN A 12 -22.84 2.20 -0.84
C GLN A 12 -21.68 2.92 -1.54
N LEU A 13 -20.44 2.47 -1.31
CA LEU A 13 -19.26 3.03 -1.99
C LEU A 13 -19.36 2.86 -3.50
N PHE A 14 -19.76 1.68 -3.97
CA PHE A 14 -19.97 1.39 -5.39
C PHE A 14 -20.99 2.36 -6.00
N GLU A 15 -22.16 2.54 -5.37
CA GLU A 15 -23.17 3.45 -5.86
C GLU A 15 -22.64 4.89 -5.94
N LYS A 16 -21.99 5.37 -4.87
CA LYS A 16 -21.50 6.74 -4.80
C LYS A 16 -20.36 7.03 -5.79
N VAL A 17 -19.41 6.12 -5.95
CA VAL A 17 -18.35 6.27 -6.96
C VAL A 17 -18.95 6.29 -8.38
N THR A 18 -19.94 5.44 -8.65
CA THR A 18 -20.61 5.38 -9.95
C THR A 18 -21.45 6.64 -10.21
N GLU A 19 -22.20 7.11 -9.23
CA GLU A 19 -22.95 8.38 -9.30
C GLU A 19 -22.03 9.57 -9.62
N ASN A 20 -20.81 9.56 -9.07
CA ASN A 20 -19.79 10.59 -9.33
C ASN A 20 -19.04 10.40 -10.67
N GLY A 21 -19.47 9.46 -11.53
CA GLY A 21 -18.88 9.22 -12.84
C GLY A 21 -17.61 8.33 -12.82
N GLY A 22 -17.26 7.73 -11.68
CA GLY A 22 -16.16 6.79 -11.58
C GLY A 22 -16.55 5.36 -11.97
N HIS A 23 -15.54 4.53 -12.26
CA HIS A 23 -15.69 3.11 -12.54
C HIS A 23 -15.23 2.30 -11.34
N VAL A 24 -16.03 1.32 -10.90
CA VAL A 24 -15.66 0.42 -9.80
C VAL A 24 -15.47 -0.99 -10.33
N TYR A 25 -14.38 -1.63 -9.92
CA TYR A 25 -14.10 -3.02 -10.24
C TYR A 25 -13.79 -3.80 -8.96
N PHE A 26 -14.57 -4.86 -8.70
CA PHE A 26 -14.34 -5.80 -7.61
C PHE A 26 -13.45 -6.94 -8.10
N ALA A 27 -12.23 -6.99 -7.65
CA ALA A 27 -11.26 -8.03 -7.99
C ALA A 27 -11.26 -9.12 -6.90
N LYS A 28 -11.64 -10.33 -7.27
CA LYS A 28 -11.66 -11.48 -6.36
C LYS A 28 -10.25 -11.94 -6.02
N THR A 29 -9.34 -11.89 -7.00
CA THR A 29 -7.95 -12.31 -6.86
C THR A 29 -7.00 -11.22 -7.32
N LYS A 30 -5.70 -11.38 -7.03
CA LYS A 30 -4.65 -10.48 -7.53
C LYS A 30 -4.59 -10.49 -9.08
N GLU A 31 -4.81 -11.65 -9.70
CA GLU A 31 -4.84 -11.80 -11.17
C GLU A 31 -6.03 -11.05 -11.78
N ASP A 32 -7.19 -11.03 -11.12
CA ASP A 32 -8.34 -10.24 -11.57
C ASP A 32 -8.03 -8.74 -11.52
N ALA A 33 -7.41 -8.28 -10.43
CA ALA A 33 -7.04 -6.88 -10.26
C ALA A 33 -6.04 -6.42 -11.32
N THR A 34 -4.96 -7.17 -11.49
CA THR A 34 -3.90 -6.82 -12.46
C THR A 34 -4.38 -6.90 -13.89
N ARG A 35 -5.22 -7.89 -14.23
CA ARG A 35 -5.85 -8.00 -15.55
C ARG A 35 -6.70 -6.77 -15.86
N TYR A 36 -7.55 -6.32 -14.93
CA TYR A 36 -8.35 -5.11 -15.13
C TYR A 36 -7.50 -3.86 -15.33
N ILE A 37 -6.48 -3.67 -14.50
CA ILE A 37 -5.55 -2.54 -14.61
C ILE A 37 -4.84 -2.56 -15.97
N LEU A 38 -4.36 -3.72 -16.40
CA LEU A 38 -3.72 -3.89 -17.72
C LEU A 38 -4.70 -3.59 -18.87
N GLN A 39 -5.96 -4.04 -18.77
CA GLN A 39 -6.97 -3.74 -19.79
C GLN A 39 -7.24 -2.24 -19.89
N VAL A 40 -7.31 -1.52 -18.76
CA VAL A 40 -7.42 -0.05 -18.76
C VAL A 40 -6.20 0.57 -19.45
N ALA A 41 -5.00 0.13 -19.10
CA ALA A 41 -3.76 0.65 -19.68
C ALA A 41 -3.70 0.41 -21.21
N GLN A 42 -4.07 -0.77 -21.66
CA GLN A 42 -4.12 -1.12 -23.09
C GLN A 42 -5.17 -0.29 -23.85
N ARG A 43 -6.39 -0.11 -23.27
CA ARG A 43 -7.44 0.71 -23.85
C ARG A 43 -7.00 2.17 -24.01
N LYS A 44 -6.18 2.68 -23.10
CA LYS A 44 -5.60 4.02 -23.18
C LYS A 44 -4.33 4.11 -24.04
N ASN A 45 -3.87 3.01 -24.61
CA ASN A 45 -2.60 2.90 -25.32
C ASN A 45 -1.42 3.43 -24.47
N ALA A 46 -1.49 3.22 -23.16
CA ALA A 46 -0.51 3.75 -22.23
C ALA A 46 0.89 3.14 -22.50
N LYS A 47 1.89 4.01 -22.54
CA LYS A 47 3.30 3.66 -22.64
C LYS A 47 4.00 3.84 -21.31
N LYS A 48 3.48 4.74 -20.48
CA LYS A 48 4.05 5.10 -19.20
C LYS A 48 2.97 5.26 -18.13
N VAL A 49 3.27 4.75 -16.94
CA VAL A 49 2.46 4.85 -15.74
C VAL A 49 3.30 5.46 -14.64
N VAL A 50 2.78 6.46 -13.93
CA VAL A 50 3.35 6.95 -12.67
C VAL A 50 2.56 6.37 -11.50
N LYS A 51 3.28 5.84 -10.51
CA LYS A 51 2.66 5.14 -9.38
C LYS A 51 3.13 5.71 -8.05
N SER A 52 2.19 6.04 -7.17
CA SER A 52 2.53 6.34 -5.77
C SER A 52 2.61 5.05 -4.96
N LYS A 53 3.42 5.04 -3.92
CA LYS A 53 3.60 3.89 -3.03
C LYS A 53 2.25 3.34 -2.55
N SER A 54 2.09 2.03 -2.68
CA SER A 54 0.90 1.33 -2.20
C SER A 54 1.20 -0.12 -1.88
N MET A 55 0.97 -0.51 -0.63
CA MET A 55 1.17 -1.91 -0.20
C MET A 55 0.28 -2.90 -0.94
N VAL A 56 -0.94 -2.49 -1.35
CA VAL A 56 -1.84 -3.38 -2.08
C VAL A 56 -1.41 -3.55 -3.54
N THR A 57 -0.82 -2.54 -4.16
CA THR A 57 -0.28 -2.67 -5.53
C THR A 57 0.96 -3.56 -5.55
N GLU A 58 1.79 -3.53 -4.50
CA GLU A 58 2.90 -4.49 -4.32
C GLU A 58 2.38 -5.91 -4.09
N GLU A 59 1.34 -6.07 -3.25
CA GLU A 59 0.71 -7.37 -2.95
C GLU A 59 0.21 -8.06 -4.23
N ILE A 60 -0.41 -7.32 -5.13
CA ILE A 60 -0.93 -7.88 -6.39
C ILE A 60 0.12 -7.94 -7.52
N GLY A 61 1.31 -7.36 -7.33
CA GLY A 61 2.40 -7.40 -8.31
C GLY A 61 2.15 -6.57 -9.57
N VAL A 62 1.45 -5.43 -9.46
CA VAL A 62 1.02 -4.63 -10.61
C VAL A 62 2.17 -4.18 -11.50
N ASN A 63 3.33 -3.84 -10.92
CA ASN A 63 4.51 -3.38 -11.67
C ASN A 63 4.98 -4.43 -12.68
N HIS A 64 5.11 -5.68 -12.24
CA HIS A 64 5.56 -6.78 -13.11
C HIS A 64 4.61 -6.99 -14.29
N VAL A 65 3.31 -7.03 -14.03
CA VAL A 65 2.30 -7.26 -15.09
C VAL A 65 2.32 -6.15 -16.14
N LEU A 66 2.47 -4.89 -15.73
CA LEU A 66 2.54 -3.76 -16.66
C LEU A 66 3.87 -3.75 -17.43
N GLN A 67 5.00 -4.02 -16.76
CA GLN A 67 6.32 -4.08 -17.38
C GLN A 67 6.43 -5.23 -18.39
N ASP A 68 5.89 -6.41 -18.08
CA ASP A 68 5.83 -7.57 -18.99
C ASP A 68 5.00 -7.26 -20.25
N ALA A 69 4.04 -6.35 -20.15
CA ALA A 69 3.26 -5.85 -21.27
C ALA A 69 3.95 -4.69 -22.04
N GLY A 70 5.19 -4.34 -21.69
CA GLY A 70 5.97 -3.27 -22.34
C GLY A 70 5.59 -1.86 -21.89
N ILE A 71 4.89 -1.71 -20.75
CA ILE A 71 4.51 -0.41 -20.19
C ILE A 71 5.54 0.00 -19.13
N GLN A 72 6.12 1.18 -19.27
CA GLN A 72 7.05 1.72 -18.29
C GLN A 72 6.31 2.12 -17.02
N VAL A 73 6.71 1.60 -15.87
CA VAL A 73 6.17 1.97 -14.55
C VAL A 73 7.22 2.76 -13.78
N ILE A 74 6.88 3.98 -13.37
CA ILE A 74 7.74 4.87 -12.58
C ILE A 74 7.17 4.98 -11.16
N GLU A 75 7.92 4.49 -10.19
CA GLU A 75 7.64 4.77 -8.78
C GLU A 75 7.91 6.26 -8.49
N THR A 76 7.03 6.89 -7.74
CA THR A 76 7.11 8.34 -7.50
C THR A 76 7.33 8.71 -6.03
N ASP A 77 7.16 7.76 -5.11
CA ASP A 77 7.67 7.89 -3.74
C ASP A 77 9.19 7.82 -3.79
N LEU A 78 9.89 8.73 -3.10
CA LEU A 78 11.34 8.82 -3.17
C LEU A 78 12.03 7.51 -2.76
N GLY A 79 11.57 6.88 -1.68
CA GLY A 79 12.10 5.61 -1.21
C GLY A 79 11.87 4.47 -2.20
N GLU A 80 10.64 4.36 -2.73
CA GLU A 80 10.28 3.34 -3.74
C GLU A 80 11.06 3.56 -5.06
N TYR A 81 11.25 4.81 -5.48
CA TYR A 81 12.03 5.11 -6.68
C TYR A 81 13.50 4.69 -6.54
N ILE A 82 14.12 4.95 -5.37
CA ILE A 82 15.48 4.50 -5.08
C ILE A 82 15.57 2.96 -5.12
N LEU A 83 14.59 2.28 -4.53
CA LEU A 83 14.52 0.82 -4.55
C LEU A 83 14.30 0.27 -5.97
N GLN A 84 13.44 0.90 -6.76
CA GLN A 84 13.23 0.55 -8.16
C GLN A 84 14.53 0.64 -8.97
N LEU A 85 15.33 1.70 -8.78
CA LEU A 85 16.63 1.86 -9.43
C LEU A 85 17.63 0.78 -9.01
N ASP A 86 17.64 0.40 -7.74
CA ASP A 86 18.55 -0.60 -7.17
C ASP A 86 18.05 -2.06 -7.34
N GLN A 87 16.83 -2.24 -7.84
CA GLN A 87 16.15 -3.54 -7.95
C GLN A 87 16.05 -4.26 -6.61
N ASP A 88 15.78 -3.50 -5.54
CA ASP A 88 15.74 -3.97 -4.16
C ASP A 88 14.31 -3.88 -3.60
N PRO A 89 13.82 -4.90 -2.88
CA PRO A 89 12.48 -4.86 -2.32
C PRO A 89 12.36 -3.90 -1.13
N PRO A 90 11.15 -3.39 -0.84
CA PRO A 90 10.92 -2.56 0.34
C PRO A 90 11.10 -3.35 1.63
N SER A 91 11.67 -2.72 2.67
CA SER A 91 11.90 -3.33 3.98
C SER A 91 10.96 -2.84 5.07
N HIS A 92 10.15 -1.80 4.81
CA HIS A 92 9.22 -1.22 5.77
C HIS A 92 7.97 -0.67 5.07
N VAL A 93 6.78 -0.83 5.66
CA VAL A 93 5.50 -0.42 5.03
C VAL A 93 5.31 1.10 4.91
N VAL A 94 6.02 1.91 5.72
CA VAL A 94 5.93 3.38 5.70
C VAL A 94 7.19 4.00 5.09
N VAL A 95 8.36 3.51 5.45
CA VAL A 95 9.67 4.02 4.99
C VAL A 95 10.38 2.90 4.23
N PRO A 96 10.08 2.70 2.93
CA PRO A 96 10.48 1.50 2.21
C PRO A 96 12.00 1.29 2.14
N ALA A 97 12.78 2.36 1.99
CA ALA A 97 14.23 2.34 1.87
C ALA A 97 14.98 2.56 3.21
N ILE A 98 14.36 2.29 4.37
CA ILE A 98 14.95 2.53 5.71
C ILE A 98 16.27 1.78 5.94
N HIS A 99 16.56 0.74 5.17
CA HIS A 99 17.78 -0.06 5.25
C HIS A 99 18.96 0.52 4.45
N LYS A 100 18.74 1.63 3.72
CA LYS A 100 19.78 2.30 2.94
C LYS A 100 20.24 3.59 3.62
N ASP A 101 21.55 3.77 3.71
CA ASP A 101 22.13 5.03 4.12
C ASP A 101 22.32 5.99 2.93
N ARG A 102 22.65 7.26 3.23
CA ARG A 102 22.82 8.30 2.21
C ARG A 102 23.94 8.01 1.21
N TYR A 103 24.98 7.29 1.62
CA TYR A 103 26.12 6.94 0.76
C TYR A 103 25.74 5.86 -0.24
N GLN A 104 24.98 4.87 0.23
CA GLN A 104 24.39 3.83 -0.64
C GLN A 104 23.42 4.45 -1.64
N ILE A 105 22.55 5.37 -1.20
CA ILE A 105 21.63 6.09 -2.08
C ILE A 105 22.39 6.89 -3.14
N ARG A 106 23.42 7.68 -2.74
CA ARG A 106 24.25 8.43 -3.68
C ARG A 106 24.89 7.50 -4.73
N ARG A 107 25.41 6.35 -4.31
CA ARG A 107 26.00 5.35 -5.21
C ARG A 107 24.98 4.86 -6.24
N VAL A 108 23.78 4.48 -5.81
CA VAL A 108 22.69 4.05 -6.71
C VAL A 108 22.35 5.15 -7.72
N LEU A 109 22.19 6.39 -7.27
CA LEU A 109 21.91 7.53 -8.14
C LEU A 109 23.04 7.81 -9.15
N ASN A 110 24.30 7.65 -8.73
CA ASN A 110 25.44 7.79 -9.62
C ASN A 110 25.46 6.69 -10.69
N GLU A 111 25.38 5.43 -10.27
CA GLU A 111 25.46 4.26 -11.16
C GLU A 111 24.28 4.18 -12.15
N ARG A 112 23.08 4.55 -11.72
CA ARG A 112 21.86 4.40 -12.53
C ARG A 112 21.45 5.65 -13.30
N LEU A 113 21.75 6.83 -12.78
CA LEU A 113 21.28 8.11 -13.33
C LEU A 113 22.40 9.12 -13.61
N GLY A 114 23.67 8.79 -13.32
CA GLY A 114 24.80 9.69 -13.53
C GLY A 114 24.85 10.86 -12.54
N TYR A 115 24.35 10.70 -11.33
CA TYR A 115 24.42 11.73 -10.30
C TYR A 115 25.84 11.94 -9.79
N ASP A 116 26.37 13.14 -9.94
CA ASP A 116 27.74 13.50 -9.50
C ASP A 116 27.76 14.56 -8.38
N GLY A 117 26.62 14.84 -7.77
CA GLY A 117 26.48 15.80 -6.69
C GLY A 117 26.87 15.24 -5.30
N PRO A 118 26.75 16.08 -4.26
CA PRO A 118 27.06 15.70 -2.88
C PRO A 118 26.00 14.71 -2.32
N GLU A 119 26.39 13.96 -1.27
CA GLU A 119 25.51 13.00 -0.57
C GLU A 119 24.53 13.67 0.43
N THR A 120 24.17 14.93 0.22
CA THR A 120 23.16 15.60 1.03
C THR A 120 21.75 15.23 0.58
N PRO A 121 20.82 14.96 1.51
CA PRO A 121 19.45 14.62 1.16
C PRO A 121 18.78 15.64 0.24
N GLU A 122 19.03 16.93 0.46
CA GLU A 122 18.47 18.04 -0.31
C GLU A 122 18.92 18.00 -1.77
N ALA A 123 20.22 17.79 -2.02
CA ALA A 123 20.77 17.76 -3.38
C ALA A 123 20.29 16.53 -4.15
N MET A 124 20.29 15.35 -3.50
CA MET A 124 19.80 14.11 -4.11
C MET A 124 18.31 14.19 -4.41
N THR A 125 17.50 14.73 -3.50
CA THR A 125 16.06 14.91 -3.69
C THR A 125 15.77 15.88 -4.84
N LEU A 126 16.50 17.00 -4.92
CA LEU A 126 16.35 17.96 -6.01
C LEU A 126 16.69 17.33 -7.37
N PHE A 127 17.75 16.52 -7.44
CA PHE A 127 18.11 15.80 -8.64
C PHE A 127 17.02 14.82 -9.09
N ILE A 128 16.51 13.99 -8.17
CA ILE A 128 15.41 13.04 -8.46
C ILE A 128 14.16 13.81 -8.90
N ARG A 129 13.80 14.90 -8.21
CA ARG A 129 12.66 15.75 -8.61
C ARG A 129 12.77 16.21 -10.06
N GLN A 130 13.96 16.60 -10.51
CA GLN A 130 14.19 17.02 -11.90
C GLN A 130 14.06 15.84 -12.87
N LYS A 131 14.56 14.66 -12.49
CA LYS A 131 14.52 13.44 -13.32
C LYS A 131 13.10 12.94 -13.55
N ILE A 132 12.27 12.81 -12.50
CA ILE A 132 10.91 12.25 -12.63
C ILE A 132 9.87 13.28 -13.09
N ARG A 133 10.25 14.56 -13.24
CA ARG A 133 9.31 15.61 -13.68
C ARG A 133 8.68 15.29 -15.03
N GLU A 134 9.49 14.92 -16.02
CA GLU A 134 9.02 14.57 -17.36
C GLU A 134 8.15 13.31 -17.35
N ASP A 135 8.43 12.39 -16.45
CA ASP A 135 7.62 11.18 -16.28
C ASP A 135 6.21 11.52 -15.80
N PHE A 136 6.08 12.44 -14.84
CA PHE A 136 4.76 12.94 -14.41
C PHE A 136 3.99 13.63 -15.53
N LEU A 137 4.68 14.44 -16.35
CA LEU A 137 4.07 15.21 -17.41
C LEU A 137 3.67 14.37 -18.64
N SER A 138 4.36 13.24 -18.84
CA SER A 138 4.16 12.39 -20.03
C SER A 138 3.38 11.10 -19.74
N ALA A 139 3.10 10.77 -18.48
CA ALA A 139 2.36 9.57 -18.13
C ALA A 139 0.88 9.65 -18.53
N GLU A 140 0.37 8.62 -19.15
CA GLU A 140 -1.04 8.50 -19.52
C GLU A 140 -1.91 8.09 -18.32
N ILE A 141 -1.34 7.34 -17.38
CA ILE A 141 -2.05 6.80 -16.23
C ILE A 141 -1.31 7.08 -14.93
N GLY A 142 -2.06 7.51 -13.92
CA GLY A 142 -1.61 7.54 -12.53
C GLY A 142 -2.23 6.38 -11.74
N ILE A 143 -1.40 5.63 -11.02
CA ILE A 143 -1.87 4.56 -10.12
C ILE A 143 -1.56 4.97 -8.68
N THR A 144 -2.55 4.84 -7.80
CA THR A 144 -2.37 5.08 -6.37
C THR A 144 -2.95 3.94 -5.54
N GLY A 145 -2.54 3.86 -4.28
CA GLY A 145 -3.32 3.17 -3.28
C GLY A 145 -4.56 3.96 -2.88
N CYS A 146 -5.20 3.49 -1.83
CA CYS A 146 -6.23 4.22 -1.10
C CYS A 146 -6.02 3.95 0.38
N ASN A 147 -5.77 4.98 1.17
CA ASN A 147 -5.63 4.80 2.61
C ASN A 147 -6.99 4.49 3.23
N PHE A 148 -8.01 5.24 2.84
CA PHE A 148 -9.40 5.05 3.28
C PHE A 148 -10.35 5.51 2.17
N ALA A 149 -11.42 4.74 1.95
CA ALA A 149 -12.57 5.16 1.14
C ALA A 149 -13.71 5.57 2.06
N VAL A 150 -14.51 6.55 1.65
CA VAL A 150 -15.67 7.06 2.38
C VAL A 150 -16.94 6.58 1.70
N ALA A 151 -17.70 5.71 2.38
CA ALA A 151 -18.89 5.10 1.77
C ALA A 151 -19.97 6.13 1.41
N GLU A 152 -20.22 7.10 2.30
CA GLU A 152 -21.29 8.10 2.12
C GLU A 152 -21.09 9.01 0.90
N THR A 153 -19.85 9.22 0.44
CA THR A 153 -19.55 10.17 -0.65
C THR A 153 -18.91 9.54 -1.86
N GLY A 154 -18.41 8.30 -1.78
CA GLY A 154 -17.62 7.71 -2.85
C GLY A 154 -16.19 8.26 -2.95
N SER A 155 -15.74 9.00 -1.95
CA SER A 155 -14.41 9.62 -1.98
C SER A 155 -13.32 8.64 -1.55
N VAL A 156 -12.14 8.74 -2.15
CA VAL A 156 -10.92 8.06 -1.72
C VAL A 156 -9.93 9.05 -1.13
N CYS A 157 -9.30 8.64 -0.04
CA CYS A 157 -8.32 9.43 0.70
C CYS A 157 -6.92 8.88 0.49
N LEU A 158 -5.98 9.77 0.15
CA LEU A 158 -4.55 9.52 0.07
C LEU A 158 -3.82 10.33 1.13
N VAL A 159 -3.01 9.64 1.93
CA VAL A 159 -2.23 10.23 3.02
C VAL A 159 -0.76 10.14 2.69
N THR A 160 -0.10 11.27 2.45
CA THR A 160 1.33 11.32 2.10
C THR A 160 2.04 12.50 2.75
N ASN A 161 3.37 12.42 2.84
CA ASN A 161 4.24 13.54 3.21
C ASN A 161 4.94 14.17 2.00
N GLU A 162 4.80 13.55 0.83
CA GLU A 162 5.34 14.03 -0.44
C GLU A 162 4.19 14.44 -1.37
N GLY A 163 4.44 15.35 -2.31
CA GLY A 163 3.45 15.77 -3.29
C GLY A 163 3.24 14.77 -4.44
N ASN A 164 3.96 13.65 -4.45
CA ASN A 164 3.96 12.65 -5.52
C ASN A 164 2.59 12.04 -5.79
N ALA A 165 1.87 11.57 -4.76
CA ALA A 165 0.55 11.00 -4.94
C ALA A 165 -0.43 12.01 -5.52
N ARG A 166 -0.35 13.29 -5.11
CA ARG A 166 -1.17 14.35 -5.66
C ARG A 166 -0.89 14.56 -7.16
N MET A 167 0.39 14.51 -7.57
CA MET A 167 0.73 14.59 -9.00
C MET A 167 0.27 13.37 -9.79
N CYS A 168 0.33 12.16 -9.21
CA CYS A 168 -0.24 10.95 -9.84
C CYS A 168 -1.75 11.04 -10.07
N THR A 169 -2.48 11.80 -9.25
CA THR A 169 -3.93 11.96 -9.36
C THR A 169 -4.36 13.14 -10.20
N THR A 170 -3.47 14.10 -10.45
CA THR A 170 -3.84 15.39 -11.07
C THR A 170 -3.36 15.50 -12.53
N LEU A 171 -2.16 15.00 -12.83
CA LEU A 171 -1.54 15.21 -14.14
C LEU A 171 -1.96 14.17 -15.19
N PRO A 172 -1.98 12.86 -14.91
CA PRO A 172 -2.44 11.87 -15.87
C PRO A 172 -3.95 11.98 -16.14
N LYS A 173 -4.34 11.71 -17.37
CA LYS A 173 -5.75 11.75 -17.80
C LYS A 173 -6.60 10.62 -17.23
N THR A 174 -5.98 9.53 -16.83
CA THR A 174 -6.65 8.37 -16.21
C THR A 174 -6.03 8.09 -14.86
N HIS A 175 -6.85 7.99 -13.83
CA HIS A 175 -6.41 7.62 -12.48
C HIS A 175 -7.02 6.30 -12.05
N ILE A 176 -6.20 5.40 -11.54
CA ILE A 176 -6.60 4.11 -10.99
C ILE A 176 -6.21 4.07 -9.51
N ALA A 177 -7.19 4.08 -8.61
CA ALA A 177 -7.00 3.85 -7.19
C ALA A 177 -7.19 2.36 -6.88
N VAL A 178 -6.27 1.76 -6.12
CA VAL A 178 -6.33 0.35 -5.73
C VAL A 178 -6.42 0.23 -4.22
N MET A 179 -7.44 -0.48 -3.72
CA MET A 179 -7.65 -0.65 -2.28
C MET A 179 -7.99 -2.09 -1.91
N GLY A 180 -7.59 -2.52 -0.71
CA GLY A 180 -8.20 -3.70 -0.11
C GLY A 180 -9.63 -3.40 0.34
N MET A 181 -10.53 -4.37 0.25
CA MET A 181 -11.95 -4.18 0.57
C MET A 181 -12.20 -3.69 2.00
N GLU A 182 -11.25 -3.91 2.91
CA GLU A 182 -11.31 -3.49 4.31
C GLU A 182 -10.99 -2.00 4.52
N ARG A 183 -10.57 -1.29 3.47
CA ARG A 183 -10.09 0.10 3.55
C ARG A 183 -11.22 1.12 3.41
N ILE A 184 -12.31 0.91 4.08
CA ILE A 184 -13.52 1.72 3.99
C ILE A 184 -13.95 2.23 5.38
N ALA A 185 -14.47 3.43 5.43
CA ALA A 185 -15.16 4.00 6.57
C ALA A 185 -16.52 4.57 6.12
N PRO A 186 -17.53 4.57 6.99
CA PRO A 186 -18.86 5.07 6.66
C PRO A 186 -18.87 6.55 6.26
N THR A 187 -18.19 7.38 7.04
CA THR A 187 -18.27 8.85 6.96
C THR A 187 -16.89 9.51 6.99
N PHE A 188 -16.83 10.79 6.60
CA PHE A 188 -15.62 11.61 6.75
C PHE A 188 -15.17 11.76 8.21
N ALA A 189 -16.11 11.84 9.16
CA ALA A 189 -15.78 11.99 10.59
C ALA A 189 -14.98 10.79 11.11
N GLU A 190 -15.30 9.58 10.67
CA GLU A 190 -14.55 8.38 11.07
C GLU A 190 -13.18 8.32 10.39
N VAL A 191 -13.08 8.77 9.14
CA VAL A 191 -11.77 8.83 8.45
C VAL A 191 -10.86 9.87 9.09
N ASP A 192 -11.38 11.00 9.58
CA ASP A 192 -10.57 12.01 10.27
C ASP A 192 -9.88 11.44 11.52
N VAL A 193 -10.60 10.63 12.30
CA VAL A 193 -10.03 9.87 13.41
C VAL A 193 -8.92 8.92 12.95
N LEU A 194 -9.17 8.17 11.86
CA LEU A 194 -8.20 7.20 11.33
C LEU A 194 -6.93 7.88 10.78
N ILE A 195 -7.05 9.02 10.09
CA ILE A 195 -5.91 9.80 9.60
C ILE A 195 -5.06 10.32 10.76
N THR A 196 -5.70 10.86 11.80
CA THR A 196 -5.02 11.36 12.99
C THR A 196 -4.26 10.23 13.70
N MET A 197 -4.87 9.06 13.86
CA MET A 197 -4.22 7.88 14.43
C MET A 197 -3.07 7.38 13.55
N LEU A 198 -3.23 7.39 12.23
CA LEU A 198 -2.23 6.94 11.28
C LEU A 198 -0.94 7.77 11.41
N ALA A 199 -1.04 9.09 11.31
CA ALA A 199 0.12 9.99 11.39
C ALA A 199 0.87 9.90 12.72
N ARG A 200 0.12 9.88 13.84
CA ARG A 200 0.70 9.75 15.19
C ARG A 200 1.42 8.42 15.39
N SER A 201 0.82 7.34 14.95
CA SER A 201 1.36 6.00 15.15
C SER A 201 2.53 5.69 14.22
N ALA A 202 2.56 6.30 13.03
CA ALA A 202 3.63 6.08 12.06
C ALA A 202 4.92 6.82 12.44
N VAL A 203 4.83 8.14 12.71
CA VAL A 203 5.98 9.03 12.85
C VAL A 203 5.85 10.06 14.00
N GLY A 204 4.83 9.95 14.85
CA GLY A 204 4.59 10.88 15.95
C GLY A 204 4.05 12.26 15.53
N ALA A 205 3.72 12.44 14.26
CA ALA A 205 3.17 13.69 13.75
C ALA A 205 1.67 13.83 14.07
N ARG A 206 1.18 15.07 14.16
CA ARG A 206 -0.25 15.34 14.33
C ARG A 206 -1.04 15.00 13.07
N LEU A 207 -0.52 15.42 11.91
CA LEU A 207 -1.06 15.17 10.57
C LEU A 207 0.10 14.94 9.61
N THR A 208 -0.20 14.37 8.44
CA THR A 208 0.73 14.29 7.32
C THR A 208 0.77 15.60 6.53
N GLY A 209 1.79 15.77 5.67
CA GLY A 209 1.93 16.95 4.83
C GLY A 209 0.75 17.13 3.87
N TYR A 210 0.21 16.03 3.34
CA TYR A 210 -0.89 16.03 2.39
C TYR A 210 -1.94 14.98 2.75
N ASN A 211 -3.20 15.40 2.76
CA ASN A 211 -4.38 14.56 2.75
C ASN A 211 -5.18 14.92 1.50
N THR A 212 -5.09 14.08 0.47
CA THR A 212 -5.73 14.33 -0.83
C THR A 212 -7.01 13.52 -0.93
N TRP A 213 -8.09 14.16 -1.31
CA TRP A 213 -9.40 13.58 -1.49
C TRP A 213 -9.80 13.62 -2.95
N LEU A 214 -10.33 12.51 -3.44
CA LEU A 214 -10.76 12.32 -4.82
C LEU A 214 -12.15 11.73 -4.80
N THR A 215 -13.10 12.37 -5.46
CA THR A 215 -14.50 11.96 -5.44
C THR A 215 -14.97 11.45 -6.80
N GLY A 216 -14.17 11.59 -7.84
CA GLY A 216 -14.50 11.14 -9.19
C GLY A 216 -13.56 11.72 -10.24
N PRO A 217 -13.87 11.59 -11.52
CA PRO A 217 -13.19 12.29 -12.59
C PRO A 217 -13.43 13.79 -12.48
N ARG A 218 -12.61 14.60 -13.15
CA ARG A 218 -12.78 16.06 -13.20
C ARG A 218 -14.08 16.44 -13.94
N GLU A 219 -14.67 17.54 -13.53
CA GLU A 219 -15.74 18.19 -14.29
C GLU A 219 -15.18 18.80 -15.58
N ALA A 220 -16.03 18.97 -16.58
CA ALA A 220 -15.63 19.43 -17.92
C ALA A 220 -14.90 20.79 -17.91
N ASP A 221 -15.26 21.68 -16.99
CA ASP A 221 -14.68 23.01 -16.87
C ASP A 221 -13.40 23.07 -16.03
N ASN A 222 -13.02 21.96 -15.38
CA ASN A 222 -11.81 21.88 -14.59
C ASN A 222 -10.60 21.55 -15.47
N VAL A 223 -9.49 22.26 -15.26
CA VAL A 223 -8.24 22.05 -15.99
C VAL A 223 -7.48 20.84 -15.41
N ASP A 224 -7.48 20.71 -14.08
CA ASP A 224 -6.74 19.71 -13.34
C ASP A 224 -7.60 18.51 -12.95
N GLY A 225 -6.99 17.34 -12.88
CA GLY A 225 -7.61 16.09 -12.49
C GLY A 225 -7.82 15.12 -13.65
N PRO A 226 -8.10 13.86 -13.36
CA PRO A 226 -8.27 12.83 -14.35
C PRO A 226 -9.59 12.96 -15.10
N GLU A 227 -9.58 12.67 -16.38
CA GLU A 227 -10.79 12.57 -17.22
C GLU A 227 -11.56 11.28 -16.93
N GLU A 228 -10.87 10.24 -16.43
CA GLU A 228 -11.41 8.94 -16.12
C GLU A 228 -10.84 8.43 -14.78
N PHE A 229 -11.71 7.99 -13.89
CA PHE A 229 -11.36 7.49 -12.56
C PHE A 229 -11.82 6.05 -12.39
N HIS A 230 -10.92 5.18 -11.92
CA HIS A 230 -11.19 3.79 -11.60
C HIS A 230 -10.87 3.50 -10.15
N LEU A 231 -11.79 2.83 -9.46
CA LEU A 231 -11.57 2.26 -8.13
C LEU A 231 -11.54 0.73 -8.23
N VAL A 232 -10.36 0.14 -8.00
CA VAL A 232 -10.19 -1.32 -7.95
C VAL A 232 -10.20 -1.78 -6.50
N ILE A 233 -11.23 -2.53 -6.13
CA ILE A 233 -11.44 -3.07 -4.79
C ILE A 233 -10.98 -4.53 -4.79
N VAL A 234 -9.96 -4.83 -4.01
CA VAL A 234 -9.26 -6.13 -4.00
C VAL A 234 -9.71 -6.95 -2.79
N ASP A 235 -10.28 -8.12 -3.04
CA ASP A 235 -10.51 -9.15 -2.02
C ASP A 235 -9.20 -9.91 -1.74
N ASN A 236 -8.71 -10.66 -2.67
CA ASN A 236 -7.49 -11.47 -2.56
C ASN A 236 -7.40 -12.23 -1.22
N GLY A 237 -8.50 -12.91 -0.83
CA GLY A 237 -8.59 -13.71 0.39
C GLY A 237 -9.11 -12.96 1.63
N ARG A 238 -9.33 -11.64 1.57
CA ARG A 238 -9.83 -10.84 2.71
C ARG A 238 -11.22 -11.24 3.17
N SER A 239 -12.09 -11.64 2.28
CA SER A 239 -13.42 -12.17 2.62
C SER A 239 -13.33 -13.45 3.45
N GLN A 240 -12.37 -14.32 3.16
CA GLN A 240 -12.11 -15.53 3.96
C GLN A 240 -11.57 -15.15 5.34
N VAL A 241 -10.64 -14.19 5.41
CA VAL A 241 -10.11 -13.66 6.68
C VAL A 241 -11.25 -13.03 7.51
N LEU A 242 -12.16 -12.28 6.87
CA LEU A 242 -13.31 -11.67 7.53
C LEU A 242 -14.23 -12.70 8.19
N GLY A 243 -14.44 -13.83 7.54
CA GLY A 243 -15.23 -14.95 8.06
C GLY A 243 -14.50 -15.84 9.07
N SER A 244 -13.25 -15.57 9.38
CA SER A 244 -12.40 -16.40 10.25
C SER A 244 -12.19 -15.80 11.64
N GLU A 245 -11.56 -16.58 12.52
CA GLU A 245 -11.09 -16.12 13.84
C GLU A 245 -9.98 -15.08 13.77
N PHE A 246 -9.43 -14.80 12.59
CA PHE A 246 -8.39 -13.80 12.34
C PHE A 246 -8.94 -12.44 11.87
N ARG A 247 -10.25 -12.26 11.78
CA ARG A 247 -10.91 -11.05 11.24
C ARG A 247 -10.34 -9.73 11.77
N ASP A 248 -9.87 -9.71 13.01
CA ASP A 248 -9.35 -8.50 13.65
C ASP A 248 -8.12 -7.91 12.95
N VAL A 249 -7.37 -8.71 12.17
CA VAL A 249 -6.22 -8.23 11.40
C VAL A 249 -6.63 -7.22 10.32
N LEU A 250 -7.85 -7.31 9.81
CA LEU A 250 -8.39 -6.40 8.79
C LEU A 250 -8.62 -4.97 9.29
N ARG A 251 -8.58 -4.74 10.61
CA ARG A 251 -8.57 -3.38 11.19
C ARG A 251 -7.27 -2.62 10.96
N CYS A 252 -6.22 -3.28 10.44
CA CYS A 252 -4.89 -2.70 10.31
C CYS A 252 -4.88 -1.47 9.38
N ILE A 253 -4.49 -0.30 9.89
CA ILE A 253 -4.35 0.95 9.12
C ILE A 253 -2.98 1.13 8.45
N ARG A 254 -2.10 0.14 8.54
CA ARG A 254 -0.75 0.13 7.93
C ARG A 254 0.19 1.22 8.47
N CYS A 255 0.06 1.62 9.72
CA CYS A 255 0.88 2.67 10.34
C CYS A 255 2.33 2.26 10.65
N GLY A 256 2.67 0.97 10.68
CA GLY A 256 4.03 0.50 10.97
C GLY A 256 4.43 0.48 12.45
N ALA A 257 3.62 0.99 13.38
CA ALA A 257 3.99 1.08 14.79
C ALA A 257 4.41 -0.26 15.42
N CYS A 258 3.76 -1.35 15.05
CA CYS A 258 4.11 -2.69 15.53
C CYS A 258 5.51 -3.15 15.08
N MET A 259 5.97 -2.74 13.89
CA MET A 259 7.33 -3.01 13.42
C MET A 259 8.37 -2.23 14.20
N ASN A 260 8.12 -0.93 14.42
CA ASN A 260 9.05 -0.04 15.13
C ASN A 260 9.34 -0.49 16.57
N THR A 261 8.39 -1.17 17.22
CA THR A 261 8.55 -1.68 18.59
C THR A 261 9.00 -3.15 18.66
N CYS A 262 8.98 -3.88 17.53
CA CYS A 262 9.26 -5.32 17.53
C CYS A 262 10.76 -5.60 17.65
N PRO A 263 11.22 -6.35 18.69
CA PRO A 263 12.64 -6.70 18.83
C PRO A 263 13.13 -7.58 17.68
N ALA A 264 12.33 -8.53 17.21
CA ALA A 264 12.71 -9.38 16.08
C ALA A 264 12.90 -8.54 14.80
N TYR A 265 11.93 -7.69 14.44
CA TYR A 265 12.05 -6.82 13.27
C TYR A 265 13.25 -5.88 13.35
N ARG A 266 13.55 -5.34 14.52
CA ARG A 266 14.69 -4.43 14.71
C ARG A 266 16.05 -5.12 14.53
N HIS A 267 16.11 -6.43 14.71
CA HIS A 267 17.35 -7.20 14.53
C HIS A 267 17.52 -7.75 13.11
N ILE A 268 16.44 -8.29 12.50
CA ILE A 268 16.56 -8.96 11.20
C ILE A 268 16.17 -8.07 10.01
N GLY A 269 15.55 -6.92 10.28
CA GLY A 269 15.01 -6.04 9.23
C GLY A 269 13.80 -6.62 8.49
N GLY A 270 13.25 -5.84 7.56
CA GLY A 270 12.07 -6.26 6.78
C GLY A 270 12.35 -7.40 5.81
N HIS A 271 13.53 -7.39 5.20
CA HIS A 271 13.92 -8.41 4.21
C HIS A 271 13.99 -9.82 4.83
N GLY A 272 14.36 -9.93 6.09
CA GLY A 272 14.39 -11.23 6.80
C GLY A 272 13.02 -11.91 6.91
N TYR A 273 11.93 -11.20 6.66
CA TYR A 273 10.58 -11.78 6.64
C TYR A 273 10.19 -12.40 5.28
N GLY A 274 10.90 -12.09 4.20
CA GLY A 274 10.57 -12.58 2.86
C GLY A 274 9.12 -12.29 2.44
N SER A 275 8.55 -11.19 2.93
CA SER A 275 7.16 -10.82 2.72
C SER A 275 7.01 -9.32 2.51
N ILE A 276 6.06 -8.92 1.69
CA ILE A 276 5.68 -7.51 1.47
C ILE A 276 5.20 -6.85 2.78
N TYR A 277 4.58 -7.65 3.65
CA TYR A 277 4.19 -7.22 4.98
C TYR A 277 5.15 -7.80 6.02
N PRO A 278 6.22 -7.07 6.44
CA PRO A 278 7.13 -7.56 7.46
C PRO A 278 6.61 -7.29 8.89
N GLY A 279 7.33 -7.81 9.87
CA GLY A 279 7.06 -7.57 11.28
C GLY A 279 5.81 -8.26 11.80
N PRO A 280 5.28 -7.84 12.98
CA PRO A 280 4.17 -8.52 13.62
C PRO A 280 2.89 -8.58 12.80
N ILE A 281 2.56 -7.50 12.07
CA ILE A 281 1.38 -7.52 11.19
C ILE A 281 1.58 -8.50 10.02
N GLY A 282 2.79 -8.59 9.49
CA GLY A 282 3.13 -9.54 8.43
C GLY A 282 3.06 -10.98 8.90
N ALA A 283 3.53 -11.26 10.12
CA ALA A 283 3.43 -12.59 10.71
C ALA A 283 1.98 -13.08 10.87
N VAL A 284 0.99 -12.17 10.87
CA VAL A 284 -0.43 -12.53 10.87
C VAL A 284 -1.01 -12.54 9.46
N ILE A 285 -0.84 -11.46 8.68
CA ILE A 285 -1.60 -11.29 7.43
C ILE A 285 -1.00 -12.11 6.26
N SER A 286 0.33 -12.29 6.20
CA SER A 286 0.96 -12.99 5.08
C SER A 286 0.55 -14.45 4.97
N PRO A 287 0.51 -15.26 6.07
CA PRO A 287 -0.02 -16.61 6.01
C PRO A 287 -1.49 -16.70 5.60
N LEU A 288 -2.30 -15.66 5.93
CA LEU A 288 -3.73 -15.63 5.59
C LEU A 288 -3.97 -15.35 4.11
N LEU A 289 -3.17 -14.48 3.50
CA LEU A 289 -3.33 -14.07 2.10
C LEU A 289 -2.53 -14.97 1.14
N GLY A 290 -1.36 -15.45 1.54
CA GLY A 290 -0.45 -16.22 0.70
C GLY A 290 -0.33 -17.72 1.08
N GLY A 291 -0.95 -18.12 2.19
CA GLY A 291 -0.95 -19.52 2.66
C GLY A 291 0.28 -19.90 3.50
N TYR A 292 0.12 -20.97 4.26
CA TYR A 292 1.18 -21.50 5.12
C TYR A 292 2.34 -22.12 4.36
N LYS A 293 2.13 -22.55 3.11
CA LYS A 293 3.20 -23.16 2.31
C LYS A 293 4.43 -22.25 2.22
N ASP A 294 4.21 -20.96 1.98
CA ASP A 294 5.26 -19.96 1.74
C ASP A 294 5.60 -19.15 3.00
N PHE A 295 4.68 -19.06 3.97
CA PHE A 295 4.79 -18.16 5.13
C PHE A 295 4.69 -18.84 6.48
N LYS A 296 4.90 -20.17 6.57
CA LYS A 296 4.80 -20.97 7.81
C LYS A 296 5.78 -20.53 8.90
N ASP A 297 6.93 -19.96 8.52
CA ASP A 297 7.98 -19.56 9.46
C ASP A 297 7.68 -18.22 10.14
N LEU A 298 6.88 -17.36 9.51
CA LEU A 298 6.59 -16.00 10.00
C LEU A 298 5.95 -15.98 11.41
N PRO A 299 4.96 -16.82 11.75
CA PRO A 299 4.42 -16.86 13.10
C PRO A 299 5.46 -17.27 14.15
N TYR A 300 6.53 -17.98 13.77
CA TYR A 300 7.61 -18.38 14.68
C TYR A 300 8.71 -17.31 14.81
N ALA A 301 8.81 -16.37 13.88
CA ALA A 301 9.69 -15.20 13.98
C ALA A 301 9.17 -14.16 15.02
N CYS A 302 8.62 -14.65 16.15
CA CYS A 302 8.00 -13.83 17.18
C CYS A 302 8.27 -14.40 18.57
N SER A 303 8.78 -13.57 19.49
CA SER A 303 9.01 -13.92 20.88
C SER A 303 7.76 -13.85 21.79
N LEU A 304 6.60 -13.46 21.24
CA LEU A 304 5.34 -13.24 21.98
C LEU A 304 5.46 -12.20 23.12
N CYS A 305 6.35 -11.24 23.02
CA CYS A 305 6.59 -10.19 24.04
C CYS A 305 5.45 -9.19 24.19
N THR A 306 4.40 -9.23 23.37
CA THR A 306 3.20 -8.37 23.37
C THR A 306 3.41 -6.88 23.11
N ALA A 307 4.64 -6.42 22.89
CA ALA A 307 4.93 -5.00 22.64
C ALA A 307 4.11 -4.42 21.45
N CYS A 308 3.88 -5.22 20.41
CA CYS A 308 3.06 -4.81 19.26
C CYS A 308 1.58 -4.58 19.60
N ASP A 309 1.02 -5.30 20.58
CA ASP A 309 -0.37 -5.14 21.03
C ASP A 309 -0.55 -3.80 21.75
N SER A 310 0.44 -3.41 22.57
CA SER A 310 0.37 -2.17 23.36
C SER A 310 0.40 -0.91 22.48
N VAL A 311 1.15 -0.93 21.37
CA VAL A 311 1.31 0.24 20.47
C VAL A 311 0.28 0.29 19.35
N CYS A 312 -0.49 -0.77 19.13
CA CYS A 312 -1.47 -0.80 18.04
C CYS A 312 -2.61 0.20 18.25
N PRO A 313 -2.76 1.26 17.41
CA PRO A 313 -3.76 2.28 17.60
C PRO A 313 -5.20 1.75 17.44
N VAL A 314 -5.38 0.73 16.60
CA VAL A 314 -6.66 0.08 16.32
C VAL A 314 -6.87 -1.20 17.12
N LYS A 315 -6.01 -1.44 18.13
CA LYS A 315 -6.15 -2.53 19.12
C LYS A 315 -6.29 -3.93 18.50
N ILE A 316 -5.46 -4.25 17.52
CA ILE A 316 -5.34 -5.63 17.01
C ILE A 316 -4.53 -6.44 18.01
N PRO A 317 -5.04 -7.59 18.50
CA PRO A 317 -4.31 -8.45 19.43
C PRO A 317 -3.27 -9.31 18.67
N LEU A 318 -2.24 -8.68 18.11
CA LEU A 318 -1.29 -9.31 17.19
C LEU A 318 -0.61 -10.55 17.80
N SER A 319 -0.18 -10.47 19.05
CA SER A 319 0.47 -11.59 19.72
C SER A 319 -0.45 -12.81 19.86
N LYS A 320 -1.74 -12.56 20.15
CA LYS A 320 -2.74 -13.63 20.23
C LYS A 320 -3.03 -14.24 18.86
N LEU A 321 -3.09 -13.42 17.81
CA LEU A 321 -3.30 -13.90 16.43
C LEU A 321 -2.08 -14.72 15.94
N ILE A 322 -0.85 -14.29 16.27
CA ILE A 322 0.37 -15.06 15.97
C ILE A 322 0.34 -16.42 16.68
N LEU A 323 -0.02 -16.46 17.96
CA LEU A 323 -0.14 -17.70 18.72
C LEU A 323 -1.23 -18.61 18.12
N ARG A 324 -2.32 -18.01 17.64
CA ARG A 324 -3.40 -18.74 16.98
C ARG A 324 -2.95 -19.40 15.67
N HIS A 325 -2.11 -18.73 14.88
CA HIS A 325 -1.46 -19.35 13.72
C HIS A 325 -0.65 -20.59 14.11
N ARG A 326 0.18 -20.49 15.17
CA ARG A 326 0.95 -21.64 15.64
C ARG A 326 0.05 -22.81 16.06
N ARG A 327 -1.11 -22.54 16.69
CA ARG A 327 -2.10 -23.56 17.03
C ARG A 327 -2.66 -24.23 15.78
N VAL A 328 -3.17 -23.45 14.81
CA VAL A 328 -3.73 -23.97 13.55
C VAL A 328 -2.70 -24.83 12.82
N MET A 329 -1.47 -24.33 12.70
CA MET A 329 -0.39 -25.06 12.05
C MET A 329 -0.05 -26.37 12.76
N ALA A 330 -0.08 -26.41 14.09
CA ALA A 330 0.13 -27.64 14.86
C ALA A 330 -1.00 -28.64 14.65
N GLU A 331 -2.26 -28.17 14.65
CA GLU A 331 -3.45 -28.99 14.40
C GLU A 331 -3.46 -29.59 12.98
N GLU A 332 -2.96 -28.83 11.99
CA GLU A 332 -2.88 -29.24 10.58
C GLU A 332 -1.56 -29.97 10.23
N GLY A 333 -0.65 -30.16 11.18
CA GLY A 333 0.64 -30.80 10.94
C GLY A 333 1.62 -29.97 10.08
N ILE A 334 1.43 -28.66 10.01
CA ILE A 334 2.26 -27.70 9.23
C ILE A 334 3.29 -27.03 10.14
N THR A 335 3.96 -27.77 11.00
CA THR A 335 5.02 -27.22 11.85
C THR A 335 6.34 -27.11 11.09
N PRO A 336 7.18 -26.06 11.35
CA PRO A 336 8.54 -26.05 10.88
C PRO A 336 9.26 -27.31 11.34
N LYS A 337 10.07 -27.92 10.47
CA LYS A 337 10.93 -29.04 10.89
C LYS A 337 11.94 -28.49 11.90
N ALA A 338 12.08 -29.13 13.04
CA ALA A 338 13.24 -28.92 13.90
C ALA A 338 14.48 -29.39 13.11
N GLU A 339 15.40 -28.49 12.83
CA GLU A 339 16.73 -28.82 12.32
C GLU A 339 17.61 -29.25 13.50
#